data_963c6ccea72297dd579e7166c4036f91
#
_entry.id   963c6ccea72297dd579e7166c4036f91
#
_cell.length_a   1.000
_cell.length_b   1.000
_cell.length_c   1.000
_cell.angle_alpha   90.00
_cell.angle_beta   90.00
_cell.angle_gamma   90.00
#
_symmetry.space_group_name_H-M   'P 1'
#
loop_
_entity.id
_entity.type
_entity.pdbx_description
1 polymer ?
#
loop_
_entity_poly.entity_id
_entity_poly.type
_entity_poly.pdbx_seq_one_letter_code
_entity_poly.pdbx_strand_id
1 'polypeptide(L)'
;MDEIWVSDKNIEFWGQDGENGRDSGGVDGAGVDNLVENAVRDSLLNKDLSPWDFDSDGIIDRLLILHSANPQEISGGESSIWSHMSGLDNPIIIDKWSINHYTIASTKSGVGTIIHEMLHQMGAYDLYDVHSTLPTSNWNGIGEWGIMASGNWNGNGNSPALPASSTLELIGIDRGIIVDPNVGGNFTLNPISNGGDYLSVETGPGEYIKITNRGNFGFDSSLPGHGILVEYQDLNNGDTSSNLVNTDSKNAWLKIIEADGDDAMIRNKDSGSIGDVFTNGTKFGNIEQSDGMMIYDNRGRLVSWFAVVESLDDDNYLVSITPVIETNNFNILTPRQPVELLPGESVFVEVNTILTCDFSIEVSTHNGNNIVQIIENLPSGSSIVPILTIDDSFPSSGNIIGTLGCDSNLREIDLKWHKVGHRIISDDFFLLVDSDQENIISIEPEFEGQESRFYNLEIQGAASRIANLESSMTISPGDNIEITVNPEGLLVPGMIARGELVLVDNFGIELRIPITLEAKSTFNSNALFSWFAEPGNGLFMISILIGLSIFTGGSRTNRNSHPDESE
;
A
#
# COMPACT_ATOMS: atom_id res chain seq x y z
N MET A 1 13.80 40.92 0.07
CA MET A 1 14.30 39.60 -0.33
C MET A 1 15.52 39.37 0.52
N ASP A 2 15.45 38.40 1.40
CA ASP A 2 16.64 38.03 2.18
C ASP A 2 17.70 37.48 1.23
N GLU A 3 18.96 37.51 1.65
CA GLU A 3 20.08 37.12 0.81
C GLU A 3 19.96 35.70 0.32
N ILE A 4 20.23 35.48 -0.97
CA ILE A 4 20.31 34.13 -1.55
C ILE A 4 21.61 33.51 -1.05
N TRP A 5 21.51 32.36 -0.39
CA TRP A 5 22.69 31.59 -0.03
C TRP A 5 23.34 30.99 -1.28
N VAL A 6 24.67 31.01 -1.34
CA VAL A 6 25.44 30.50 -2.49
C VAL A 6 26.40 29.45 -1.97
N SER A 7 26.22 28.21 -2.46
CA SER A 7 27.13 27.11 -2.17
C SER A 7 28.53 27.38 -2.77
N ASP A 8 29.58 27.00 -2.07
CA ASP A 8 30.97 26.98 -2.56
C ASP A 8 31.25 25.82 -3.52
N LYS A 9 30.34 24.86 -3.64
CA LYS A 9 30.39 23.69 -4.54
C LYS A 9 29.28 23.78 -5.59
N ASN A 10 29.49 23.09 -6.71
CA ASN A 10 28.49 22.96 -7.76
C ASN A 10 27.45 21.86 -7.42
N ILE A 11 26.39 21.80 -8.24
CA ILE A 11 25.30 20.85 -8.05
C ILE A 11 25.76 19.39 -8.12
N GLU A 12 26.74 19.08 -8.99
CA GLU A 12 27.29 17.73 -9.19
C GLU A 12 28.02 17.22 -7.96
N PHE A 13 28.53 18.10 -7.11
CA PHE A 13 29.12 17.72 -5.83
C PHE A 13 28.10 17.24 -4.83
N TRP A 14 26.91 17.84 -4.82
CA TRP A 14 25.86 17.58 -3.84
C TRP A 14 24.87 16.50 -4.27
N GLY A 15 24.50 16.48 -5.56
CA GLY A 15 23.42 15.64 -6.10
C GLY A 15 23.92 14.34 -6.74
N GLN A 16 25.16 13.91 -6.51
CA GLN A 16 25.64 12.64 -7.04
C GLN A 16 24.96 11.47 -6.33
N ASP A 17 24.43 10.54 -7.10
CA ASP A 17 23.92 9.28 -6.58
C ASP A 17 25.07 8.42 -6.04
N GLY A 18 24.84 7.74 -4.93
CA GLY A 18 25.80 6.89 -4.25
C GLY A 18 25.27 5.50 -3.93
N GLU A 19 26.05 4.73 -3.19
CA GLU A 19 25.70 3.36 -2.78
C GLU A 19 24.44 3.31 -1.90
N ASN A 20 24.13 4.40 -1.20
CA ASN A 20 22.97 4.50 -0.30
C ASN A 20 21.72 5.09 -0.98
N GLY A 21 21.76 5.28 -2.31
CA GLY A 21 20.63 5.80 -3.08
C GLY A 21 20.91 7.15 -3.74
N ARG A 22 19.83 7.81 -4.14
CA ARG A 22 19.89 9.13 -4.78
C ARG A 22 20.47 10.17 -3.82
N ASP A 23 21.24 11.11 -4.37
CA ASP A 23 21.82 12.25 -3.65
C ASP A 23 22.68 11.87 -2.43
N SER A 24 23.04 10.59 -2.29
CA SER A 24 23.82 10.06 -1.18
C SER A 24 25.31 9.94 -1.48
N GLY A 25 25.72 10.26 -2.71
CA GLY A 25 27.10 10.22 -3.15
C GLY A 25 27.87 11.48 -2.81
N GLY A 26 28.68 11.91 -3.74
CA GLY A 26 29.53 13.07 -3.60
C GLY A 26 30.92 12.71 -3.05
N VAL A 27 31.80 13.68 -3.11
CA VAL A 27 33.16 13.53 -2.58
C VAL A 27 33.10 13.52 -1.06
N ASP A 28 33.68 12.49 -0.45
CA ASP A 28 33.72 12.28 1.01
C ASP A 28 32.33 12.00 1.66
N GLY A 29 31.34 11.49 0.89
CA GLY A 29 30.02 11.21 1.42
C GLY A 29 29.23 12.46 1.81
N ALA A 30 29.48 13.57 1.12
CA ALA A 30 28.89 14.87 1.46
C ALA A 30 27.38 14.88 1.40
N GLY A 31 26.77 14.31 0.33
CA GLY A 31 25.33 14.20 0.17
C GLY A 31 24.55 15.52 0.29
N VAL A 32 23.24 15.46 0.01
CA VAL A 32 22.36 16.64 0.11
C VAL A 32 22.16 17.07 1.57
N ASP A 33 22.21 16.16 2.53
CA ASP A 33 22.06 16.52 3.97
C ASP A 33 23.13 17.53 4.42
N ASN A 34 24.36 17.38 3.96
CA ASN A 34 25.44 18.34 4.24
C ASN A 34 25.22 19.69 3.54
N LEU A 35 24.64 19.69 2.32
CA LEU A 35 24.22 20.94 1.66
C LEU A 35 23.19 21.68 2.51
N VAL A 36 22.16 20.94 3.00
CA VAL A 36 21.09 21.47 3.84
C VAL A 36 21.66 22.01 5.13
N GLU A 37 22.53 21.25 5.81
CA GLU A 37 23.17 21.69 7.04
C GLU A 37 23.96 22.98 6.85
N ASN A 38 24.78 23.07 5.80
CA ASN A 38 25.55 24.27 5.50
C ASN A 38 24.66 25.48 5.22
N ALA A 39 23.65 25.29 4.35
CA ALA A 39 22.71 26.36 4.02
C ALA A 39 21.94 26.88 5.24
N VAL A 40 21.47 25.97 6.10
CA VAL A 40 20.75 26.29 7.33
C VAL A 40 21.65 27.04 8.31
N ARG A 41 22.84 26.53 8.60
CA ARG A 41 23.75 27.16 9.54
C ARG A 41 24.18 28.56 9.11
N ASP A 42 24.51 28.72 7.83
CA ASP A 42 24.92 30.01 7.29
C ASP A 42 23.76 31.03 7.24
N SER A 43 22.54 30.56 6.94
CA SER A 43 21.39 31.44 6.72
C SER A 43 20.60 31.75 7.99
N LEU A 44 20.51 30.81 8.93
CA LEU A 44 19.61 30.91 10.08
C LEU A 44 20.31 31.16 11.41
N LEU A 45 21.64 31.10 11.48
CA LEU A 45 22.37 31.41 12.72
C LEU A 45 22.04 32.83 13.23
N ASN A 46 21.72 32.94 14.50
CA ASN A 46 21.30 34.17 15.19
C ASN A 46 19.96 34.77 14.69
N LYS A 47 19.14 34.03 13.98
CA LYS A 47 17.78 34.45 13.62
C LYS A 47 16.78 33.91 14.64
N ASP A 48 15.74 34.69 14.93
CA ASP A 48 14.61 34.22 15.72
C ASP A 48 13.74 33.29 14.83
N LEU A 49 13.69 32.00 15.16
CA LEU A 49 12.92 31.00 14.44
C LEU A 49 11.54 30.73 15.08
N SER A 50 11.17 31.42 16.14
CA SER A 50 9.87 31.25 16.80
C SER A 50 8.64 31.40 15.89
N PRO A 51 8.66 32.17 14.77
CA PRO A 51 7.52 32.21 13.86
C PRO A 51 7.29 30.93 13.04
N TRP A 52 8.24 30.00 13.03
CA TRP A 52 8.19 28.73 12.27
C TRP A 52 8.16 27.49 13.19
N ASP A 53 8.00 27.68 14.48
CA ASP A 53 7.75 26.71 15.55
C ASP A 53 6.32 26.95 16.03
N PHE A 54 5.32 26.41 15.29
CA PHE A 54 3.91 26.80 15.42
C PHE A 54 3.27 26.26 16.71
N ASP A 55 3.70 25.09 17.16
CA ASP A 55 3.19 24.44 18.37
C ASP A 55 4.08 24.68 19.60
N SER A 56 5.21 25.38 19.42
CA SER A 56 6.16 25.77 20.47
C SER A 56 6.83 24.57 21.15
N ASP A 57 7.09 23.51 20.41
CA ASP A 57 7.77 22.31 20.88
C ASP A 57 9.31 22.39 20.75
N GLY A 58 9.82 23.44 20.10
CA GLY A 58 11.25 23.67 19.83
C GLY A 58 11.74 23.01 18.54
N ILE A 59 10.86 22.46 17.74
CA ILE A 59 11.15 21.88 16.42
C ILE A 59 10.59 22.81 15.35
N ILE A 60 11.38 23.10 14.34
CA ILE A 60 10.89 23.86 13.18
C ILE A 60 9.98 22.98 12.33
N ASP A 61 8.72 23.41 12.18
CA ASP A 61 7.67 22.64 11.54
C ASP A 61 7.91 22.35 10.07
N ARG A 62 8.51 23.28 9.33
CA ARG A 62 8.70 23.14 7.87
C ARG A 62 9.98 23.83 7.44
N LEU A 63 10.77 23.12 6.62
CA LEU A 63 11.91 23.70 5.94
C LEU A 63 11.83 23.38 4.44
N LEU A 64 11.83 24.42 3.62
CA LEU A 64 11.91 24.30 2.17
C LEU A 64 13.21 24.95 1.66
N ILE A 65 14.00 24.18 0.93
CA ILE A 65 15.18 24.65 0.22
C ILE A 65 14.91 24.61 -1.27
N LEU A 66 15.04 25.76 -1.92
CA LEU A 66 14.88 25.87 -3.36
C LEU A 66 16.23 26.14 -4.02
N HIS A 67 16.63 25.28 -4.94
CA HIS A 67 17.83 25.49 -5.75
C HIS A 67 17.50 25.87 -7.20
N SER A 68 18.45 26.51 -7.90
CA SER A 68 18.24 27.02 -9.25
C SER A 68 18.74 26.11 -10.37
N ALA A 69 19.39 24.99 -10.04
CA ALA A 69 19.88 24.03 -11.03
C ALA A 69 18.74 23.21 -11.64
N ASN A 70 19.01 22.54 -12.76
CA ASN A 70 18.06 21.56 -13.29
C ASN A 70 17.95 20.38 -12.32
N PRO A 71 16.74 19.92 -11.99
CA PRO A 71 16.55 18.78 -11.10
C PRO A 71 16.78 17.47 -11.84
N GLN A 72 17.08 16.41 -11.11
CA GLN A 72 17.33 15.08 -11.68
C GLN A 72 16.10 14.52 -12.39
N GLU A 73 14.91 14.72 -11.83
CA GLU A 73 13.64 14.21 -12.34
C GLU A 73 13.20 14.79 -13.70
N ILE A 74 13.78 15.90 -14.15
CA ILE A 74 13.43 16.50 -15.45
C ILE A 74 14.56 16.35 -16.47
N SER A 75 15.75 16.89 -16.17
CA SER A 75 16.82 16.96 -17.16
C SER A 75 18.22 17.13 -16.57
N GLY A 76 18.37 17.04 -15.26
CA GLY A 76 19.63 17.30 -14.58
C GLY A 76 20.64 16.15 -14.71
N GLY A 77 20.19 14.92 -14.95
CA GLY A 77 21.03 13.71 -14.94
C GLY A 77 21.39 13.26 -13.53
N GLU A 78 22.07 12.11 -13.42
CA GLU A 78 22.38 11.39 -12.17
C GLU A 78 23.26 12.14 -11.16
N SER A 79 23.81 13.28 -11.53
CA SER A 79 24.59 14.15 -10.63
C SER A 79 23.85 15.41 -10.23
N SER A 80 22.55 15.51 -10.53
CA SER A 80 21.71 16.61 -10.08
C SER A 80 20.86 16.18 -8.91
N ILE A 81 20.48 17.13 -8.05
CA ILE A 81 19.61 16.85 -6.91
C ILE A 81 18.22 16.45 -7.41
N TRP A 82 17.72 15.32 -6.91
CA TRP A 82 16.32 14.91 -7.02
C TRP A 82 15.49 15.71 -6.03
N SER A 83 14.34 16.22 -6.45
CA SER A 83 13.42 16.87 -5.52
C SER A 83 12.85 15.84 -4.55
N HIS A 84 13.01 16.07 -3.23
CA HIS A 84 12.56 15.12 -2.22
C HIS A 84 12.33 15.78 -0.84
N MET A 85 11.54 15.11 0.00
CA MET A 85 11.49 15.31 1.44
C MET A 85 12.35 14.23 2.12
N SER A 86 13.14 14.63 3.10
CA SER A 86 13.94 13.70 3.90
C SER A 86 13.99 14.11 5.37
N GLY A 87 14.09 13.11 6.25
CA GLY A 87 14.52 13.29 7.62
C GLY A 87 16.05 13.41 7.70
N LEU A 88 16.54 14.19 8.62
CA LEU A 88 17.97 14.32 8.90
C LEU A 88 18.41 13.24 9.90
N ASP A 89 19.45 12.49 9.60
CA ASP A 89 20.06 11.53 10.52
C ASP A 89 20.49 12.18 11.84
N ASN A 90 20.97 13.42 11.76
CA ASN A 90 21.32 14.23 12.89
C ASN A 90 20.60 15.58 12.78
N PRO A 91 19.69 15.91 13.72
CA PRO A 91 19.00 17.19 13.70
C PRO A 91 19.96 18.38 13.72
N ILE A 92 19.65 19.40 12.92
CA ILE A 92 20.42 20.64 12.90
C ILE A 92 19.94 21.54 14.02
N ILE A 93 20.80 21.83 14.98
CA ILE A 93 20.47 22.69 16.11
C ILE A 93 20.89 24.13 15.81
N ILE A 94 19.93 25.05 15.89
CA ILE A 94 20.11 26.51 15.80
C ILE A 94 19.58 27.12 17.08
N ASP A 95 20.49 27.53 17.95
CA ASP A 95 20.19 28.03 19.32
C ASP A 95 19.33 26.99 20.11
N LYS A 96 18.07 27.28 20.31
CA LYS A 96 17.11 26.41 21.04
C LYS A 96 16.21 25.58 20.14
N TRP A 97 16.27 25.77 18.83
CA TRP A 97 15.41 25.08 17.88
C TRP A 97 16.14 23.93 17.19
N SER A 98 15.39 22.89 16.89
CA SER A 98 15.83 21.71 16.14
C SER A 98 15.17 21.70 14.76
N ILE A 99 15.92 21.37 13.73
CA ILE A 99 15.41 21.08 12.38
C ILE A 99 15.67 19.61 12.14
N ASN A 100 14.60 18.82 11.99
CA ASN A 100 14.66 17.36 11.94
C ASN A 100 14.43 16.80 10.54
N HIS A 101 13.86 17.59 9.66
CA HIS A 101 13.53 17.22 8.28
C HIS A 101 13.53 18.44 7.36
N TYR A 102 13.60 18.19 6.07
CA TYR A 102 13.58 19.23 5.05
C TYR A 102 12.87 18.76 3.78
N THR A 103 12.43 19.70 2.98
CA THR A 103 12.15 19.51 1.56
C THR A 103 13.20 20.25 0.75
N ILE A 104 13.75 19.60 -0.27
CA ILE A 104 14.59 20.25 -1.27
C ILE A 104 13.98 20.07 -2.66
N ALA A 105 13.91 21.13 -3.44
CA ALA A 105 13.38 21.08 -4.79
C ALA A 105 14.02 22.15 -5.68
N SER A 106 13.97 21.93 -6.99
CA SER A 106 14.39 22.95 -7.94
C SER A 106 13.29 23.97 -8.19
N THR A 107 13.66 25.23 -8.35
CA THR A 107 12.74 26.26 -8.87
C THR A 107 12.23 25.94 -10.28
N LYS A 108 12.78 24.91 -10.94
CA LYS A 108 12.41 24.45 -12.29
C LYS A 108 11.54 23.19 -12.29
N SER A 109 11.35 22.54 -11.14
CA SER A 109 10.55 21.32 -11.02
C SER A 109 9.05 21.57 -11.21
N GLY A 110 8.62 22.82 -11.17
CA GLY A 110 7.20 23.18 -11.16
C GLY A 110 6.63 23.22 -9.74
N VAL A 111 5.51 23.91 -9.59
CA VAL A 111 4.85 24.06 -8.29
C VAL A 111 4.32 22.73 -7.75
N GLY A 112 3.93 21.83 -8.66
CA GLY A 112 3.38 20.53 -8.26
C GLY A 112 4.37 19.66 -7.50
N THR A 113 5.60 19.51 -8.00
CA THR A 113 6.65 18.78 -7.30
C THR A 113 7.00 19.42 -5.96
N ILE A 114 7.14 20.75 -5.93
CA ILE A 114 7.47 21.47 -4.69
C ILE A 114 6.40 21.23 -3.61
N ILE A 115 5.12 21.30 -3.98
CA ILE A 115 4.02 21.08 -3.03
C ILE A 115 3.91 19.60 -2.64
N HIS A 116 4.10 18.66 -3.58
CA HIS A 116 4.13 17.23 -3.29
C HIS A 116 5.12 16.93 -2.14
N GLU A 117 6.37 17.37 -2.29
CA GLU A 117 7.41 17.17 -1.28
C GLU A 117 7.12 17.90 0.04
N MET A 118 6.50 19.08 -0.02
CA MET A 118 6.08 19.80 1.18
C MET A 118 4.94 19.08 1.92
N LEU A 119 4.04 18.41 1.21
CA LEU A 119 2.94 17.65 1.81
C LEU A 119 3.45 16.44 2.60
N HIS A 120 4.57 15.83 2.19
CA HIS A 120 5.23 14.80 3.00
C HIS A 120 5.63 15.31 4.39
N GLN A 121 6.15 16.53 4.50
CA GLN A 121 6.41 17.15 5.82
C GLN A 121 5.14 17.35 6.65
N MET A 122 3.97 17.32 6.04
CA MET A 122 2.67 17.42 6.70
C MET A 122 2.04 16.06 7.00
N GLY A 123 2.73 14.96 6.70
CA GLY A 123 2.29 13.60 6.96
C GLY A 123 1.55 12.92 5.81
N ALA A 124 1.56 13.50 4.60
CA ALA A 124 0.99 12.86 3.42
C ALA A 124 1.83 11.67 2.94
N TYR A 125 1.16 10.64 2.44
CA TYR A 125 1.78 9.46 1.84
C TYR A 125 1.77 9.54 0.33
N ASP A 126 2.75 8.87 -0.31
CA ASP A 126 2.70 8.59 -1.73
C ASP A 126 1.54 7.65 -2.06
N LEU A 127 0.71 8.05 -3.02
CA LEU A 127 -0.48 7.31 -3.44
C LEU A 127 -0.27 6.58 -4.78
N TYR A 128 0.96 6.19 -5.06
CA TYR A 128 1.38 5.37 -6.20
C TYR A 128 2.32 4.25 -5.71
N ASP A 129 2.68 3.33 -6.59
CA ASP A 129 3.66 2.29 -6.27
C ASP A 129 5.07 2.87 -6.24
N VAL A 130 5.58 3.15 -5.03
CA VAL A 130 6.94 3.66 -4.81
C VAL A 130 8.01 2.59 -5.04
N HIS A 131 7.64 1.31 -5.15
CA HIS A 131 8.53 0.19 -5.43
C HIS A 131 8.64 -0.12 -6.92
N SER A 132 8.87 0.88 -7.76
CA SER A 132 9.07 0.70 -9.20
C SER A 132 10.17 -0.31 -9.59
N THR A 133 10.92 -0.82 -8.62
CA THR A 133 11.90 -1.89 -8.79
C THR A 133 11.31 -3.30 -8.73
N LEU A 134 10.05 -3.45 -8.33
CA LEU A 134 9.31 -4.71 -8.33
C LEU A 134 8.31 -4.68 -9.50
N PRO A 135 8.59 -5.34 -10.63
CA PRO A 135 7.73 -5.28 -11.80
C PRO A 135 6.40 -6.04 -11.68
N THR A 136 6.09 -6.60 -10.52
CA THR A 136 4.96 -7.51 -10.32
C THR A 136 3.61 -6.82 -10.10
N SER A 137 3.59 -5.55 -9.71
CA SER A 137 2.34 -4.81 -9.51
C SER A 137 2.47 -3.32 -9.81
N ASN A 138 3.30 -2.96 -10.80
CA ASN A 138 3.42 -1.58 -11.23
C ASN A 138 2.05 -1.03 -11.62
N TRP A 139 1.57 -0.11 -10.83
CA TRP A 139 0.40 0.69 -11.11
C TRP A 139 0.64 2.13 -10.67
N ASN A 140 -0.13 3.05 -11.22
CA ASN A 140 0.08 4.48 -10.96
C ASN A 140 -0.67 4.99 -9.71
N GLY A 141 -1.20 4.09 -8.87
CA GLY A 141 -2.00 4.46 -7.72
C GLY A 141 -3.25 5.21 -8.14
N ILE A 142 -3.46 6.39 -7.56
CA ILE A 142 -4.54 7.29 -7.97
C ILE A 142 -4.18 8.19 -9.16
N GLY A 143 -3.02 7.97 -9.78
CA GLY A 143 -2.61 8.61 -11.03
C GLY A 143 -2.67 10.12 -11.01
N GLU A 144 -3.23 10.69 -12.08
CA GLU A 144 -3.36 12.14 -12.27
C GLU A 144 -4.45 12.78 -11.39
N TRP A 145 -5.21 11.99 -10.63
CA TRP A 145 -6.30 12.48 -9.77
C TRP A 145 -5.82 13.12 -8.46
N GLY A 146 -4.58 12.91 -8.05
CA GLY A 146 -4.06 13.46 -6.79
C GLY A 146 -2.61 13.91 -6.85
N ILE A 147 -2.30 15.01 -6.16
CA ILE A 147 -0.93 15.56 -6.11
C ILE A 147 0.08 14.59 -5.49
N MET A 148 -0.36 13.69 -4.60
CA MET A 148 0.48 12.65 -4.00
C MET A 148 0.67 11.41 -4.89
N ALA A 149 0.27 11.52 -6.17
CA ALA A 149 0.58 10.58 -7.24
C ALA A 149 1.02 11.39 -8.47
N SER A 150 0.84 10.89 -9.70
CA SER A 150 1.30 11.59 -10.91
C SER A 150 0.58 12.92 -11.19
N GLY A 151 -0.48 13.23 -10.45
CA GLY A 151 -1.17 14.52 -10.52
C GLY A 151 -0.31 15.74 -10.15
N ASN A 152 0.85 15.55 -9.52
CA ASN A 152 1.85 16.61 -9.33
C ASN A 152 2.42 17.15 -10.67
N TRP A 153 2.39 16.33 -11.72
CA TRP A 153 2.89 16.67 -13.06
C TRP A 153 1.82 17.29 -13.97
N ASN A 154 0.56 17.37 -13.54
CA ASN A 154 -0.51 17.95 -14.35
C ASN A 154 -0.18 19.38 -14.79
N GLY A 155 -0.55 19.72 -16.02
CA GLY A 155 -0.18 20.99 -16.63
C GLY A 155 1.34 21.24 -16.69
N ASN A 156 2.14 20.19 -16.90
CA ASN A 156 3.61 20.22 -16.82
C ASN A 156 4.11 20.73 -15.45
N GLY A 157 3.50 20.28 -14.36
CA GLY A 157 3.83 20.65 -12.99
C GLY A 157 3.39 22.05 -12.56
N ASN A 158 2.66 22.79 -13.42
CA ASN A 158 2.21 24.16 -13.12
C ASN A 158 0.72 24.25 -12.74
N SER A 159 -0.04 23.19 -13.01
CA SER A 159 -1.45 23.06 -12.61
C SER A 159 -1.67 21.67 -12.02
N PRO A 160 -0.97 21.34 -10.90
CA PRO A 160 -1.08 20.04 -10.27
C PRO A 160 -2.50 19.80 -9.77
N ALA A 161 -2.87 18.53 -9.67
CA ALA A 161 -4.10 18.14 -9.01
C ALA A 161 -4.10 18.61 -7.54
N LEU A 162 -5.25 18.94 -7.01
CA LEU A 162 -5.40 19.12 -5.56
C LEU A 162 -5.20 17.79 -4.82
N PRO A 163 -4.90 17.82 -3.51
CA PRO A 163 -4.83 16.61 -2.70
C PRO A 163 -6.13 15.80 -2.77
N ALA A 164 -6.00 14.48 -2.75
CA ALA A 164 -7.12 13.57 -2.52
C ALA A 164 -7.77 13.82 -1.16
N SER A 165 -9.02 13.41 -0.98
CA SER A 165 -9.75 13.61 0.30
C SER A 165 -9.03 12.98 1.48
N SER A 166 -8.44 11.80 1.30
CA SER A 166 -7.61 11.12 2.30
C SER A 166 -6.35 11.91 2.68
N THR A 167 -5.72 12.55 1.70
CA THR A 167 -4.55 13.42 1.95
C THR A 167 -4.94 14.67 2.73
N LEU A 168 -6.10 15.28 2.42
CA LEU A 168 -6.61 16.43 3.18
C LEU A 168 -6.79 16.08 4.67
N GLU A 169 -7.33 14.89 4.97
CA GLU A 169 -7.46 14.42 6.34
C GLU A 169 -6.10 14.25 7.04
N LEU A 170 -5.13 13.63 6.37
CA LEU A 170 -3.78 13.40 6.92
C LEU A 170 -3.08 14.71 7.28
N ILE A 171 -3.23 15.74 6.46
CA ILE A 171 -2.60 17.05 6.70
C ILE A 171 -3.43 17.97 7.59
N GLY A 172 -4.54 17.47 8.18
CA GLY A 172 -5.37 18.18 9.15
C GLY A 172 -6.33 19.21 8.54
N ILE A 173 -6.66 19.09 7.27
CA ILE A 173 -7.68 19.94 6.62
C ILE A 173 -9.05 19.28 6.76
N ASP A 174 -9.82 19.77 7.72
CA ASP A 174 -11.17 19.24 8.02
C ASP A 174 -12.20 19.84 7.05
N ARG A 175 -12.49 19.08 5.96
CA ARG A 175 -13.52 19.40 4.96
C ARG A 175 -14.42 18.19 4.69
N GLY A 176 -14.33 17.16 5.54
CA GLY A 176 -15.10 15.93 5.42
C GLY A 176 -16.49 16.05 6.04
N ILE A 177 -17.53 15.82 5.25
CA ILE A 177 -18.89 15.61 5.75
C ILE A 177 -19.07 14.12 5.99
N ILE A 178 -19.19 13.73 7.26
CA ILE A 178 -19.42 12.33 7.62
C ILE A 178 -20.89 12.00 7.34
N VAL A 179 -21.12 10.96 6.55
CA VAL A 179 -22.46 10.49 6.18
C VAL A 179 -22.73 9.14 6.84
N ASP A 180 -23.80 9.08 7.63
CA ASP A 180 -24.30 7.79 8.14
C ASP A 180 -24.97 7.02 6.98
N PRO A 181 -24.41 5.87 6.55
CA PRO A 181 -24.96 5.09 5.44
C PRO A 181 -26.37 4.54 5.70
N ASN A 182 -26.80 4.46 6.97
CA ASN A 182 -28.13 3.99 7.33
C ASN A 182 -29.20 5.10 7.29
N VAL A 183 -28.78 6.36 7.24
CA VAL A 183 -29.66 7.53 7.18
C VAL A 183 -29.67 8.13 5.79
N GLY A 184 -28.49 8.23 5.16
CA GLY A 184 -28.30 8.87 3.87
C GLY A 184 -28.56 10.38 3.91
N GLY A 185 -28.88 10.95 2.76
CA GLY A 185 -29.17 12.38 2.63
C GLY A 185 -28.91 12.93 1.24
N ASN A 186 -29.18 14.22 1.09
CA ASN A 186 -28.93 14.98 -0.13
C ASN A 186 -27.84 16.02 0.15
N PHE A 187 -26.74 15.96 -0.60
CA PHE A 187 -25.56 16.78 -0.37
C PHE A 187 -25.19 17.55 -1.64
N THR A 188 -25.18 18.89 -1.56
CA THR A 188 -24.67 19.71 -2.64
C THR A 188 -23.15 19.81 -2.51
N LEU A 189 -22.44 19.33 -3.51
CA LEU A 189 -20.98 19.39 -3.58
C LEU A 189 -20.53 20.48 -4.56
N ASN A 190 -19.91 21.50 -4.01
CA ASN A 190 -19.13 22.47 -4.79
C ASN A 190 -17.78 21.87 -5.15
N PRO A 191 -17.12 22.33 -6.20
CA PRO A 191 -15.77 21.88 -6.52
C PRO A 191 -14.79 22.08 -5.35
N ILE A 192 -13.98 21.06 -5.05
CA ILE A 192 -12.95 21.13 -4.01
C ILE A 192 -11.98 22.29 -4.27
N SER A 193 -11.70 22.58 -5.54
CA SER A 193 -10.88 23.71 -5.99
C SER A 193 -11.50 25.08 -5.72
N ASN A 194 -12.80 25.16 -5.43
CA ASN A 194 -13.52 26.36 -5.03
C ASN A 194 -13.95 26.34 -3.55
N GLY A 195 -13.24 25.62 -2.71
CA GLY A 195 -13.55 25.57 -1.30
C GLY A 195 -14.71 24.61 -0.95
N GLY A 196 -15.10 23.68 -1.83
CA GLY A 196 -16.12 22.66 -1.57
C GLY A 196 -15.66 21.60 -0.58
N ASP A 197 -16.61 20.88 0.01
CA ASP A 197 -16.38 19.78 0.93
C ASP A 197 -16.41 18.44 0.18
N TYR A 198 -15.97 17.36 0.84
CA TYR A 198 -16.15 16.00 0.36
C TYR A 198 -17.04 15.19 1.34
N LEU A 199 -17.70 14.16 0.84
CA LEU A 199 -18.43 13.23 1.70
C LEU A 199 -17.52 12.08 2.12
N SER A 200 -17.69 11.59 3.34
CA SER A 200 -17.01 10.41 3.87
C SER A 200 -18.08 9.43 4.39
N VAL A 201 -18.17 8.27 3.76
CA VAL A 201 -19.14 7.21 4.09
C VAL A 201 -18.37 5.99 4.55
N GLU A 202 -18.52 5.60 5.81
CA GLU A 202 -17.92 4.37 6.32
C GLU A 202 -18.66 3.16 5.73
N THR A 203 -17.91 2.21 5.16
CA THR A 203 -18.44 0.98 4.56
C THR A 203 -18.12 -0.27 5.38
N GLY A 204 -17.10 -0.17 6.21
CA GLY A 204 -16.64 -1.20 7.13
C GLY A 204 -15.60 -0.64 8.10
N PRO A 205 -15.16 -1.40 9.11
CA PRO A 205 -14.18 -0.92 10.07
C PRO A 205 -12.87 -0.51 9.38
N GLY A 206 -12.59 0.80 9.34
CA GLY A 206 -11.43 1.37 8.68
C GLY A 206 -11.56 1.50 7.15
N GLU A 207 -12.74 1.28 6.60
CA GLU A 207 -13.01 1.39 5.16
C GLU A 207 -13.96 2.54 4.88
N TYR A 208 -13.61 3.40 3.92
CA TYR A 208 -14.37 4.61 3.61
C TYR A 208 -14.54 4.79 2.10
N ILE A 209 -15.72 5.25 1.70
CA ILE A 209 -15.92 5.84 0.38
C ILE A 209 -15.91 7.36 0.55
N LYS A 210 -15.01 8.01 -0.18
CA LYS A 210 -14.90 9.46 -0.23
C LYS A 210 -15.41 9.97 -1.57
N ILE A 211 -16.27 10.98 -1.53
CA ILE A 211 -16.95 11.49 -2.72
C ILE A 211 -16.66 12.98 -2.85
N THR A 212 -15.98 13.37 -3.92
CA THR A 212 -15.47 14.72 -4.12
C THR A 212 -15.92 15.27 -5.46
N ASN A 213 -16.32 16.51 -5.52
CA ASN A 213 -16.52 17.21 -6.79
C ASN A 213 -15.18 17.80 -7.29
N ARG A 214 -14.69 17.31 -8.43
CA ARG A 214 -13.48 17.80 -9.11
C ARG A 214 -13.88 18.72 -10.26
N GLY A 215 -13.66 20.02 -10.06
CA GLY A 215 -14.07 21.06 -11.01
C GLY A 215 -12.99 21.39 -12.06
N ASN A 216 -13.40 22.09 -13.12
CA ASN A 216 -12.51 22.49 -14.23
C ASN A 216 -11.95 23.90 -14.03
N PHE A 217 -11.38 24.19 -12.87
CA PHE A 217 -10.70 25.47 -12.66
C PHE A 217 -9.67 25.39 -11.53
N GLY A 218 -8.84 26.44 -11.43
CA GLY A 218 -7.73 26.48 -10.49
C GLY A 218 -6.71 25.40 -10.81
N PHE A 219 -6.20 24.74 -9.80
CA PHE A 219 -5.21 23.65 -9.96
C PHE A 219 -5.83 22.41 -10.59
N ASP A 220 -7.10 22.11 -10.35
CA ASP A 220 -7.79 20.98 -10.96
C ASP A 220 -8.13 21.16 -12.46
N SER A 221 -7.79 22.29 -13.06
CA SER A 221 -8.08 22.55 -14.49
C SER A 221 -7.36 21.62 -15.48
N SER A 222 -6.33 20.92 -15.03
CA SER A 222 -5.56 19.97 -15.85
C SER A 222 -5.82 18.52 -15.48
N LEU A 223 -6.88 18.22 -14.75
CA LEU A 223 -7.31 16.85 -14.45
C LEU A 223 -7.76 16.11 -15.72
N PRO A 224 -7.68 14.76 -15.73
CA PRO A 224 -8.16 13.94 -16.84
C PRO A 224 -9.64 14.14 -17.18
N GLY A 225 -10.46 14.46 -16.17
CA GLY A 225 -11.90 14.70 -16.29
C GLY A 225 -12.43 15.57 -15.16
N HIS A 226 -13.71 15.92 -15.24
CA HIS A 226 -14.38 16.78 -14.26
C HIS A 226 -15.75 16.20 -13.91
N GLY A 227 -16.10 16.18 -12.63
CA GLY A 227 -17.32 15.60 -12.10
C GLY A 227 -17.12 15.07 -10.68
N ILE A 228 -17.95 14.15 -10.28
CA ILE A 228 -17.85 13.49 -8.99
C ILE A 228 -16.82 12.36 -9.08
N LEU A 229 -15.72 12.49 -8.35
CA LEU A 229 -14.70 11.47 -8.17
C LEU A 229 -15.03 10.67 -6.91
N VAL A 230 -14.94 9.35 -7.01
CA VAL A 230 -15.19 8.43 -5.90
C VAL A 230 -13.91 7.71 -5.54
N GLU A 231 -13.44 7.90 -4.33
CA GLU A 231 -12.24 7.28 -3.77
C GLU A 231 -12.66 6.16 -2.79
N TYR A 232 -12.01 5.02 -2.86
CA TYR A 232 -12.13 3.96 -1.86
C TYR A 232 -10.85 3.91 -1.03
N GLN A 233 -10.99 4.12 0.27
CA GLN A 233 -9.89 4.10 1.24
C GLN A 233 -10.05 2.91 2.18
N ASP A 234 -8.99 2.12 2.36
CA ASP A 234 -8.92 1.04 3.35
C ASP A 234 -7.70 1.24 4.25
N LEU A 235 -7.93 1.69 5.47
CA LEU A 235 -6.89 1.95 6.47
C LEU A 235 -6.21 0.67 7.01
N ASN A 236 -6.75 -0.51 6.68
CA ASN A 236 -6.17 -1.79 7.10
C ASN A 236 -5.06 -2.25 6.15
N ASN A 237 -4.90 -1.59 5.00
CA ASN A 237 -3.93 -1.91 3.97
C ASN A 237 -2.71 -0.97 4.04
N GLY A 238 -1.61 -1.43 3.47
CA GLY A 238 -0.38 -0.66 3.29
C GLY A 238 0.45 -0.48 4.58
N ASP A 239 1.71 -0.12 4.39
CA ASP A 239 2.62 0.24 5.49
C ASP A 239 2.79 1.76 5.56
N THR A 240 2.05 2.37 6.46
CA THR A 240 2.09 3.83 6.69
C THR A 240 3.40 4.29 7.30
N SER A 241 4.10 3.42 8.03
CA SER A 241 5.36 3.78 8.71
C SER A 241 6.53 3.93 7.72
N SER A 242 6.44 3.25 6.58
CA SER A 242 7.46 3.26 5.53
C SER A 242 7.02 3.99 4.26
N ASN A 243 5.89 4.69 4.28
CA ASN A 243 5.27 5.32 3.11
C ASN A 243 4.99 4.33 1.96
N LEU A 244 4.59 3.09 2.29
CA LEU A 244 4.35 1.99 1.34
C LEU A 244 2.87 1.62 1.31
N VAL A 245 2.00 2.62 1.15
CA VAL A 245 0.55 2.43 1.29
C VAL A 245 -0.10 1.89 0.02
N ASN A 246 0.42 2.24 -1.17
CA ASN A 246 -0.15 1.87 -2.46
C ASN A 246 0.78 1.00 -3.33
N THR A 247 1.53 0.10 -2.71
CA THR A 247 2.46 -0.80 -3.40
C THR A 247 1.78 -2.02 -4.02
N ASP A 248 0.58 -2.37 -3.55
CA ASP A 248 -0.23 -3.47 -4.08
C ASP A 248 -1.59 -2.95 -4.57
N SER A 249 -1.82 -3.03 -5.89
CA SER A 249 -3.08 -2.60 -6.51
C SER A 249 -4.31 -3.39 -6.05
N LYS A 250 -4.14 -4.64 -5.60
CA LYS A 250 -5.22 -5.49 -5.11
C LYS A 250 -5.64 -5.13 -3.67
N ASN A 251 -4.67 -4.67 -2.87
CA ASN A 251 -4.83 -4.29 -1.47
C ASN A 251 -4.42 -2.83 -1.27
N ALA A 252 -4.88 -1.94 -2.15
CA ALA A 252 -4.53 -0.52 -2.10
C ALA A 252 -5.12 0.15 -0.85
N TRP A 253 -4.33 1.03 -0.24
CA TRP A 253 -4.80 1.90 0.83
C TRP A 253 -5.79 2.95 0.30
N LEU A 254 -5.56 3.43 -0.94
CA LEU A 254 -6.46 4.35 -1.65
C LEU A 254 -6.52 3.99 -3.13
N LYS A 255 -7.70 3.88 -3.69
CA LYS A 255 -7.93 3.70 -5.13
C LYS A 255 -9.12 4.52 -5.61
N ILE A 256 -9.16 4.80 -6.90
CA ILE A 256 -10.31 5.42 -7.55
C ILE A 256 -11.31 4.32 -7.94
N ILE A 257 -12.58 4.58 -7.72
CA ILE A 257 -13.68 3.80 -8.30
C ILE A 257 -14.02 4.46 -9.63
N GLU A 258 -13.57 3.84 -10.71
CA GLU A 258 -13.76 4.34 -12.07
C GLU A 258 -15.22 4.19 -12.49
N ALA A 259 -15.86 5.29 -12.91
CA ALA A 259 -17.30 5.30 -13.19
C ALA A 259 -17.67 4.47 -14.42
N ASP A 260 -16.76 4.26 -15.36
CA ASP A 260 -16.94 3.38 -16.53
C ASP A 260 -16.73 1.90 -16.21
N GLY A 261 -16.14 1.58 -15.06
CA GLY A 261 -15.97 0.22 -14.55
C GLY A 261 -14.96 -0.61 -15.29
N ASP A 262 -14.05 0.01 -16.03
CA ASP A 262 -13.07 -0.74 -16.79
C ASP A 262 -11.80 -1.08 -15.99
N ASP A 263 -11.63 -0.53 -14.78
CA ASP A 263 -10.49 -0.73 -13.86
C ASP A 263 -9.12 -0.47 -14.55
N ALA A 264 -9.06 0.52 -15.45
CA ALA A 264 -7.88 0.79 -16.27
C ALA A 264 -6.67 1.22 -15.43
N MET A 265 -6.89 1.99 -14.38
CA MET A 265 -5.85 2.45 -13.46
C MET A 265 -5.24 1.27 -12.68
N ILE A 266 -6.08 0.39 -12.09
CA ILE A 266 -5.61 -0.79 -11.35
C ILE A 266 -4.85 -1.75 -12.26
N ARG A 267 -5.28 -1.88 -13.52
CA ARG A 267 -4.61 -2.70 -14.54
C ARG A 267 -3.40 -2.04 -15.19
N ASN A 268 -2.99 -0.87 -14.70
CA ASN A 268 -1.88 -0.08 -15.24
C ASN A 268 -2.01 0.18 -16.76
N LYS A 269 -3.20 0.57 -17.21
CA LYS A 269 -3.48 0.91 -18.61
C LYS A 269 -3.44 2.40 -18.87
N ASP A 270 -3.84 3.19 -17.88
CA ASP A 270 -3.72 4.64 -17.87
C ASP A 270 -3.43 5.18 -16.47
N SER A 271 -3.37 6.50 -16.35
CA SER A 271 -3.15 7.22 -15.10
C SER A 271 -4.38 8.07 -14.72
N GLY A 272 -5.51 7.82 -15.34
CA GLY A 272 -6.75 8.54 -15.18
C GLY A 272 -7.34 8.99 -16.50
N SER A 273 -8.65 8.97 -16.59
CA SER A 273 -9.43 9.30 -17.79
C SER A 273 -10.70 10.09 -17.46
N ILE A 274 -11.34 10.67 -18.47
CA ILE A 274 -12.65 11.30 -18.29
C ILE A 274 -13.74 10.28 -17.90
N GLY A 275 -13.52 8.99 -18.17
CA GLY A 275 -14.43 7.91 -17.82
C GLY A 275 -14.50 7.61 -16.31
N ASP A 276 -13.53 8.07 -15.53
CA ASP A 276 -13.44 7.75 -14.10
C ASP A 276 -14.42 8.54 -13.23
N VAL A 277 -14.92 9.67 -13.72
CA VAL A 277 -15.81 10.54 -12.95
C VAL A 277 -17.28 10.25 -13.19
N PHE A 278 -18.05 10.29 -12.11
CA PHE A 278 -19.50 10.21 -12.16
C PHE A 278 -20.09 11.57 -12.52
N THR A 279 -21.02 11.56 -13.45
CA THR A 279 -21.68 12.77 -13.96
C THR A 279 -23.20 12.68 -13.81
N ASN A 280 -23.91 13.67 -14.36
CA ASN A 280 -25.36 13.75 -14.25
C ASN A 280 -26.08 12.47 -14.67
N GLY A 281 -26.91 11.93 -13.78
CA GLY A 281 -27.72 10.73 -13.97
C GLY A 281 -26.98 9.41 -13.66
N THR A 282 -25.70 9.46 -13.34
CA THR A 282 -24.94 8.25 -12.95
C THR A 282 -25.29 7.80 -11.53
N LYS A 283 -25.07 6.51 -11.28
CA LYS A 283 -25.33 5.89 -9.98
C LYS A 283 -24.16 5.01 -9.56
N PHE A 284 -23.99 4.84 -8.26
CA PHE A 284 -23.02 3.91 -7.68
C PHE A 284 -23.44 3.41 -6.30
N GLY A 285 -22.86 2.30 -5.87
CA GLY A 285 -23.16 1.68 -4.58
C GLY A 285 -23.88 0.34 -4.70
N ASN A 286 -24.93 0.11 -3.92
CA ASN A 286 -25.74 -1.10 -3.98
C ASN A 286 -26.84 -0.96 -5.04
N ILE A 287 -26.50 -1.25 -6.26
CA ILE A 287 -27.34 -1.13 -7.44
C ILE A 287 -27.14 -2.36 -8.34
N GLU A 288 -27.98 -2.52 -9.37
CA GLU A 288 -27.71 -3.48 -10.43
C GLU A 288 -26.59 -2.96 -11.33
N GLN A 289 -25.69 -3.82 -11.79
CA GLN A 289 -24.55 -3.44 -12.65
C GLN A 289 -24.98 -2.72 -13.94
N SER A 290 -26.17 -3.02 -14.45
CA SER A 290 -26.75 -2.32 -15.62
C SER A 290 -27.13 -0.87 -15.35
N ASP A 291 -27.29 -0.49 -14.09
CA ASP A 291 -27.72 0.84 -13.65
C ASP A 291 -26.55 1.77 -13.25
N GLY A 292 -25.32 1.23 -13.14
CA GLY A 292 -24.14 1.99 -12.77
C GLY A 292 -23.05 1.14 -12.11
N MET A 293 -22.23 1.77 -11.28
CA MET A 293 -21.09 1.13 -10.63
C MET A 293 -21.46 0.50 -9.28
N MET A 294 -21.25 -0.81 -9.14
CA MET A 294 -21.41 -1.53 -7.87
C MET A 294 -20.19 -1.30 -6.98
N ILE A 295 -20.40 -0.97 -5.70
CA ILE A 295 -19.31 -0.79 -4.73
C ILE A 295 -19.36 -1.91 -3.69
N TYR A 296 -18.21 -2.55 -3.48
CA TYR A 296 -18.02 -3.63 -2.52
C TYR A 296 -17.01 -3.21 -1.45
N ASP A 297 -17.22 -3.70 -0.23
CA ASP A 297 -16.21 -3.62 0.83
C ASP A 297 -15.06 -4.62 0.57
N ASN A 298 -14.02 -4.62 1.41
CA ASN A 298 -12.87 -5.52 1.28
C ASN A 298 -13.20 -7.01 1.51
N ARG A 299 -14.40 -7.32 2.00
CA ARG A 299 -14.95 -8.67 2.17
C ARG A 299 -15.81 -9.11 1.00
N GLY A 300 -15.95 -8.26 -0.02
CA GLY A 300 -16.77 -8.52 -1.19
C GLY A 300 -18.30 -8.35 -0.95
N ARG A 301 -18.71 -7.65 0.10
CA ARG A 301 -20.12 -7.32 0.33
C ARG A 301 -20.46 -6.00 -0.36
N LEU A 302 -21.61 -5.94 -1.02
CA LEU A 302 -22.15 -4.67 -1.49
C LEU A 302 -22.40 -3.73 -0.29
N VAL A 303 -22.07 -2.46 -0.48
CA VAL A 303 -22.38 -1.42 0.50
C VAL A 303 -23.89 -1.35 0.77
N SER A 304 -24.31 -0.89 1.95
CA SER A 304 -25.73 -0.83 2.36
C SER A 304 -26.49 0.41 1.86
N TRP A 305 -25.96 1.08 0.85
CA TRP A 305 -26.52 2.32 0.29
C TRP A 305 -26.23 2.44 -1.19
N PHE A 306 -26.96 3.30 -1.87
CA PHE A 306 -26.59 3.74 -3.22
C PHE A 306 -26.64 5.26 -3.34
N ALA A 307 -25.92 5.79 -4.29
CA ALA A 307 -25.89 7.20 -4.59
C ALA A 307 -26.35 7.49 -6.02
N VAL A 308 -27.00 8.64 -6.19
CA VAL A 308 -27.36 9.22 -7.49
C VAL A 308 -26.71 10.58 -7.61
N VAL A 309 -26.09 10.84 -8.76
CA VAL A 309 -25.43 12.11 -9.07
C VAL A 309 -26.31 12.93 -10.00
N GLU A 310 -26.62 14.15 -9.62
CA GLU A 310 -27.39 15.11 -10.43
C GLU A 310 -26.60 16.41 -10.58
N SER A 311 -26.46 16.94 -11.80
CA SER A 311 -25.88 18.24 -12.03
C SER A 311 -26.91 19.32 -11.64
N LEU A 312 -26.50 20.25 -10.79
CA LEU A 312 -27.31 21.41 -10.43
C LEU A 312 -27.08 22.59 -11.38
N ASP A 313 -25.83 22.76 -11.82
CA ASP A 313 -25.37 23.74 -12.79
C ASP A 313 -24.06 23.24 -13.45
N ASP A 314 -23.30 24.11 -14.09
CA ASP A 314 -22.07 23.73 -14.79
C ASP A 314 -20.97 23.22 -13.84
N ASP A 315 -20.98 23.62 -12.58
CA ASP A 315 -19.90 23.35 -11.63
C ASP A 315 -20.33 22.51 -10.42
N ASN A 316 -21.61 22.53 -10.04
CA ASN A 316 -22.10 21.94 -8.79
C ASN A 316 -22.93 20.69 -9.02
N TYR A 317 -22.77 19.73 -8.14
CA TYR A 317 -23.51 18.47 -8.16
C TYR A 317 -24.29 18.25 -6.88
N LEU A 318 -25.46 17.63 -7.00
CA LEU A 318 -26.21 17.02 -5.90
C LEU A 318 -25.87 15.53 -5.88
N VAL A 319 -25.40 15.05 -4.74
CA VAL A 319 -25.21 13.61 -4.48
C VAL A 319 -26.27 13.18 -3.48
N SER A 320 -27.19 12.35 -3.93
CA SER A 320 -28.27 11.80 -3.10
C SER A 320 -27.91 10.38 -2.66
N ILE A 321 -27.56 10.20 -1.38
CA ILE A 321 -27.23 8.90 -0.79
C ILE A 321 -28.51 8.35 -0.15
N THR A 322 -28.90 7.15 -0.57
CA THR A 322 -30.12 6.47 -0.08
C THR A 322 -29.74 5.14 0.54
N PRO A 323 -30.10 4.88 1.80
CA PRO A 323 -29.95 3.56 2.41
C PRO A 323 -30.70 2.50 1.61
N VAL A 324 -30.04 1.37 1.37
CA VAL A 324 -30.75 0.18 0.90
C VAL A 324 -31.29 -0.53 2.13
N ILE A 325 -32.58 -0.34 2.37
CA ILE A 325 -33.27 -1.12 3.38
C ILE A 325 -33.39 -2.53 2.82
N GLU A 326 -32.46 -3.39 3.21
CA GLU A 326 -32.63 -4.81 2.92
C GLU A 326 -33.92 -5.28 3.58
N THR A 327 -34.92 -5.54 2.76
CA THR A 327 -36.14 -6.21 3.22
C THR A 327 -35.92 -7.68 3.58
N ASN A 328 -34.69 -8.16 3.32
CA ASN A 328 -34.26 -9.52 3.57
C ASN A 328 -33.44 -9.58 4.85
N ASN A 329 -33.91 -10.41 5.78
CA ASN A 329 -33.32 -10.56 7.11
C ASN A 329 -31.93 -11.24 7.13
N PHE A 330 -31.32 -11.54 5.99
CA PHE A 330 -30.02 -12.21 5.93
C PHE A 330 -29.20 -11.83 4.68
N ASN A 331 -27.90 -11.92 4.83
CA ASN A 331 -26.92 -11.79 3.75
C ASN A 331 -26.00 -13.02 3.71
N ILE A 332 -25.48 -13.35 2.53
CA ILE A 332 -24.58 -14.48 2.34
C ILE A 332 -23.26 -13.97 1.75
N LEU A 333 -22.17 -14.30 2.41
CA LEU A 333 -20.84 -14.12 1.90
C LEU A 333 -20.34 -15.45 1.36
N THR A 334 -20.06 -15.49 0.07
CA THR A 334 -19.48 -16.65 -0.60
C THR A 334 -17.96 -16.59 -0.56
N PRO A 335 -17.27 -17.74 -0.52
CA PRO A 335 -15.82 -17.76 -0.63
C PRO A 335 -15.35 -17.25 -2.00
N ARG A 336 -14.07 -16.82 -2.05
CA ARG A 336 -13.44 -16.46 -3.32
C ARG A 336 -13.49 -17.63 -4.30
N GLN A 337 -13.80 -17.35 -5.55
CA GLN A 337 -13.92 -18.34 -6.60
C GLN A 337 -12.72 -18.34 -7.57
N PRO A 338 -12.35 -19.51 -8.09
CA PRO A 338 -12.85 -20.85 -7.74
C PRO A 338 -12.39 -21.28 -6.35
N VAL A 339 -13.22 -22.04 -5.61
CA VAL A 339 -12.88 -22.56 -4.30
C VAL A 339 -11.97 -23.77 -4.47
N GLU A 340 -10.78 -23.72 -3.90
CA GLU A 340 -9.87 -24.87 -3.86
C GLU A 340 -10.22 -25.76 -2.65
N LEU A 341 -10.43 -27.04 -2.89
CA LEU A 341 -10.84 -28.00 -1.88
C LEU A 341 -9.93 -29.22 -1.89
N LEU A 342 -9.48 -29.60 -0.72
CA LEU A 342 -8.86 -30.89 -0.48
C LEU A 342 -9.94 -31.98 -0.26
N PRO A 343 -9.65 -33.26 -0.54
CA PRO A 343 -10.59 -34.34 -0.26
C PRO A 343 -11.01 -34.34 1.22
N GLY A 344 -12.34 -34.37 1.47
CA GLY A 344 -12.91 -34.28 2.82
C GLY A 344 -13.23 -32.87 3.29
N GLU A 345 -12.84 -31.84 2.57
CA GLU A 345 -13.17 -30.46 2.91
C GLU A 345 -14.57 -30.04 2.46
N SER A 346 -15.08 -29.02 3.12
CA SER A 346 -16.38 -28.45 2.85
C SER A 346 -16.26 -27.05 2.27
N VAL A 347 -17.16 -26.70 1.35
CA VAL A 347 -17.42 -25.32 0.98
C VAL A 347 -18.27 -24.69 2.06
N PHE A 348 -17.80 -23.59 2.59
CA PHE A 348 -18.51 -22.81 3.59
C PHE A 348 -19.01 -21.49 3.00
N VAL A 349 -20.16 -21.04 3.48
CA VAL A 349 -20.64 -19.67 3.30
C VAL A 349 -20.79 -19.02 4.67
N GLU A 350 -20.53 -17.74 4.75
CA GLU A 350 -20.85 -16.96 5.93
C GLU A 350 -22.26 -16.38 5.77
N VAL A 351 -23.14 -16.68 6.71
CA VAL A 351 -24.53 -16.21 6.73
C VAL A 351 -24.67 -15.19 7.85
N ASN A 352 -25.01 -13.97 7.49
CA ASN A 352 -25.29 -12.90 8.44
C ASN A 352 -26.79 -12.66 8.53
N THR A 353 -27.39 -12.90 9.69
CA THR A 353 -28.82 -12.73 9.93
C THR A 353 -29.11 -11.66 10.99
N ILE A 354 -30.17 -10.89 10.79
CA ILE A 354 -30.63 -9.90 11.78
C ILE A 354 -31.42 -10.57 12.89
N LEU A 355 -32.21 -11.58 12.52
CA LEU A 355 -33.06 -12.36 13.43
C LEU A 355 -32.70 -13.85 13.31
N THR A 356 -33.00 -14.62 14.35
CA THR A 356 -32.91 -16.08 14.28
C THR A 356 -33.87 -16.60 13.21
N CYS A 357 -33.44 -17.52 12.36
CA CYS A 357 -34.27 -18.11 11.32
C CYS A 357 -33.97 -19.58 11.09
N ASP A 358 -34.90 -20.27 10.42
CA ASP A 358 -34.61 -21.60 9.88
C ASP A 358 -33.92 -21.46 8.53
N PHE A 359 -32.66 -21.88 8.48
CA PHE A 359 -31.82 -21.70 7.31
C PHE A 359 -31.86 -22.94 6.40
N SER A 360 -32.35 -22.76 5.20
CA SER A 360 -32.49 -23.82 4.20
C SER A 360 -31.35 -23.79 3.18
N ILE A 361 -30.83 -24.95 2.83
CA ILE A 361 -29.84 -25.18 1.80
C ILE A 361 -30.46 -26.13 0.77
N GLU A 362 -30.64 -25.65 -0.46
CA GLU A 362 -31.10 -26.48 -1.57
C GLU A 362 -30.14 -26.26 -2.74
N VAL A 363 -29.13 -27.11 -2.85
CA VAL A 363 -28.09 -26.98 -3.86
C VAL A 363 -27.92 -28.27 -4.65
N SER A 364 -27.61 -28.14 -5.93
CA SER A 364 -27.26 -29.24 -6.82
C SER A 364 -25.80 -29.14 -7.21
N THR A 365 -25.18 -30.31 -7.31
CA THR A 365 -23.81 -30.46 -7.85
C THR A 365 -23.87 -30.89 -9.30
N HIS A 366 -22.77 -30.73 -10.03
CA HIS A 366 -22.62 -31.12 -11.44
C HIS A 366 -23.08 -32.57 -11.77
N ASN A 367 -23.04 -33.47 -10.79
CA ASN A 367 -23.47 -34.86 -10.97
C ASN A 367 -24.97 -35.07 -10.71
N GLY A 368 -25.75 -34.01 -10.55
CA GLY A 368 -27.20 -34.10 -10.28
C GLY A 368 -27.57 -34.55 -8.88
N ASN A 369 -26.63 -34.63 -7.97
CA ASN A 369 -26.91 -34.83 -6.54
C ASN A 369 -27.46 -33.56 -5.95
N ASN A 370 -28.70 -33.61 -5.49
CA ASN A 370 -29.31 -32.51 -4.74
C ASN A 370 -29.05 -32.69 -3.27
N ILE A 371 -28.56 -31.64 -2.64
CA ILE A 371 -28.42 -31.54 -1.20
C ILE A 371 -29.56 -30.63 -0.73
N VAL A 372 -30.40 -31.16 0.16
CA VAL A 372 -31.43 -30.40 0.83
C VAL A 372 -31.18 -30.54 2.32
N GLN A 373 -30.91 -29.45 2.98
CA GLN A 373 -30.65 -29.40 4.41
C GLN A 373 -31.37 -28.19 5.01
N ILE A 374 -31.85 -28.34 6.24
CA ILE A 374 -32.39 -27.27 7.04
C ILE A 374 -31.60 -27.19 8.35
N ILE A 375 -31.11 -26.01 8.67
CA ILE A 375 -30.50 -25.70 9.98
C ILE A 375 -31.54 -24.92 10.76
N GLU A 376 -32.15 -25.58 11.74
CA GLU A 376 -33.19 -24.96 12.57
C GLU A 376 -32.55 -23.94 13.53
N ASN A 377 -33.22 -22.80 13.69
CA ASN A 377 -32.84 -21.74 14.63
C ASN A 377 -31.39 -21.23 14.46
N LEU A 378 -30.95 -20.96 13.20
CA LEU A 378 -29.68 -20.27 12.97
C LEU A 378 -29.70 -18.93 13.73
N PRO A 379 -28.73 -18.68 14.65
CA PRO A 379 -28.79 -17.50 15.50
C PRO A 379 -28.57 -16.20 14.70
N SER A 380 -29.08 -15.11 15.22
CA SER A 380 -28.75 -13.77 14.69
C SER A 380 -27.26 -13.48 14.81
N GLY A 381 -26.72 -12.72 13.84
CA GLY A 381 -25.29 -12.43 13.68
C GLY A 381 -24.66 -13.28 12.59
N SER A 382 -23.34 -13.40 12.61
CA SER A 382 -22.56 -14.16 11.62
C SER A 382 -22.47 -15.64 12.01
N SER A 383 -22.74 -16.52 11.05
CA SER A 383 -22.62 -17.99 11.18
C SER A 383 -21.92 -18.57 9.96
N ILE A 384 -20.94 -19.45 10.15
CA ILE A 384 -20.27 -20.18 9.08
C ILE A 384 -21.02 -21.49 8.82
N VAL A 385 -21.54 -21.66 7.63
CA VAL A 385 -22.41 -22.78 7.26
C VAL A 385 -21.77 -23.61 6.16
N PRO A 386 -21.56 -24.93 6.34
CA PRO A 386 -21.11 -25.83 5.28
C PRO A 386 -22.27 -26.12 4.32
N ILE A 387 -22.05 -25.93 3.02
CA ILE A 387 -23.06 -26.17 1.97
C ILE A 387 -22.78 -27.42 1.12
N LEU A 388 -21.52 -27.85 1.05
CA LEU A 388 -21.11 -29.05 0.32
C LEU A 388 -19.80 -29.57 0.93
N THR A 389 -19.73 -30.87 1.17
CA THR A 389 -18.47 -31.55 1.51
C THR A 389 -18.09 -32.44 0.32
N ILE A 390 -16.85 -32.31 -0.16
CA ILE A 390 -16.33 -33.16 -1.24
C ILE A 390 -15.57 -34.35 -0.68
N ASP A 391 -15.69 -35.48 -1.34
CA ASP A 391 -14.91 -36.69 -1.07
C ASP A 391 -14.18 -37.14 -2.35
N ASP A 392 -13.51 -38.30 -2.27
CA ASP A 392 -12.73 -38.83 -3.38
C ASP A 392 -13.59 -39.20 -4.60
N SER A 393 -14.90 -39.43 -4.42
CA SER A 393 -15.83 -39.77 -5.50
C SER A 393 -16.22 -38.56 -6.35
N PHE A 394 -15.98 -37.34 -5.89
CA PHE A 394 -16.28 -36.12 -6.63
C PHE A 394 -15.30 -35.92 -7.80
N PRO A 395 -15.76 -35.32 -8.93
CA PRO A 395 -14.88 -34.96 -10.01
C PRO A 395 -13.81 -33.95 -9.58
N SER A 396 -12.84 -33.68 -10.45
CA SER A 396 -11.76 -32.71 -10.17
C SER A 396 -12.24 -31.25 -10.12
N SER A 397 -13.43 -30.97 -10.64
CA SER A 397 -14.04 -29.62 -10.61
C SER A 397 -15.55 -29.70 -10.77
N GLY A 398 -16.23 -28.64 -10.37
CA GLY A 398 -17.68 -28.54 -10.54
C GLY A 398 -18.23 -27.18 -10.10
N ASN A 399 -19.55 -27.08 -10.19
CA ASN A 399 -20.31 -25.93 -9.69
C ASN A 399 -21.27 -26.41 -8.62
N ILE A 400 -21.56 -25.53 -7.66
CA ILE A 400 -22.65 -25.63 -6.70
C ILE A 400 -23.69 -24.59 -7.12
N ILE A 401 -24.84 -25.02 -7.58
CA ILE A 401 -25.91 -24.14 -8.04
C ILE A 401 -27.16 -24.44 -7.20
N GLY A 402 -27.80 -23.40 -6.72
CA GLY A 402 -29.05 -23.58 -5.98
C GLY A 402 -29.46 -22.35 -5.19
N THR A 403 -30.22 -22.58 -4.15
CA THR A 403 -30.75 -21.52 -3.29
C THR A 403 -30.39 -21.77 -1.83
N LEU A 404 -30.06 -20.70 -1.17
CA LEU A 404 -29.91 -20.62 0.28
C LEU A 404 -31.01 -19.72 0.82
N GLY A 405 -31.64 -20.07 1.91
CA GLY A 405 -32.78 -19.33 2.41
C GLY A 405 -32.82 -19.18 3.91
N CYS A 406 -33.34 -18.05 4.37
CA CYS A 406 -33.65 -17.79 5.77
C CYS A 406 -35.16 -17.58 5.85
N ASP A 407 -35.89 -18.55 6.43
CA ASP A 407 -37.32 -18.67 6.39
C ASP A 407 -37.89 -18.64 4.94
N SER A 408 -38.60 -17.59 4.57
CA SER A 408 -39.20 -17.43 3.23
C SER A 408 -38.31 -16.65 2.25
N ASN A 409 -37.20 -16.07 2.72
CA ASN A 409 -36.28 -15.29 1.87
C ASN A 409 -35.23 -16.20 1.27
N LEU A 410 -35.09 -16.20 -0.06
CA LEU A 410 -34.17 -17.06 -0.81
C LEU A 410 -33.12 -16.24 -1.55
N ARG A 411 -31.91 -16.77 -1.62
CA ARG A 411 -30.78 -16.24 -2.42
C ARG A 411 -30.25 -17.33 -3.33
N GLU A 412 -30.07 -17.04 -4.59
CA GLU A 412 -29.41 -17.93 -5.54
C GLU A 412 -27.90 -17.89 -5.36
N ILE A 413 -27.25 -19.05 -5.49
CA ILE A 413 -25.79 -19.17 -5.50
C ILE A 413 -25.33 -19.95 -6.73
N ASP A 414 -24.18 -19.55 -7.26
CA ASP A 414 -23.41 -20.30 -8.29
C ASP A 414 -21.94 -20.20 -7.91
N LEU A 415 -21.38 -21.27 -7.37
CA LEU A 415 -20.00 -21.32 -6.89
C LEU A 415 -19.21 -22.36 -7.67
N LYS A 416 -18.09 -21.93 -8.24
CA LYS A 416 -17.11 -22.81 -8.88
C LYS A 416 -16.15 -23.35 -7.85
N TRP A 417 -15.84 -24.65 -7.94
CA TRP A 417 -14.84 -25.28 -7.08
C TRP A 417 -13.92 -26.21 -7.89
N HIS A 418 -12.70 -26.39 -7.38
CA HIS A 418 -11.72 -27.34 -7.89
C HIS A 418 -11.20 -28.22 -6.75
N LYS A 419 -11.17 -29.56 -6.99
CA LYS A 419 -10.50 -30.48 -6.09
C LYS A 419 -9.02 -30.47 -6.39
N VAL A 420 -8.21 -30.09 -5.41
CA VAL A 420 -6.76 -29.96 -5.56
C VAL A 420 -6.05 -31.01 -4.70
N GLY A 421 -4.86 -31.45 -5.13
CA GLY A 421 -4.10 -32.46 -4.40
C GLY A 421 -3.43 -31.87 -3.15
N HIS A 422 -3.04 -30.61 -3.21
CA HIS A 422 -2.49 -29.85 -2.09
C HIS A 422 -2.62 -28.34 -2.35
N ARG A 423 -2.44 -27.55 -1.28
CA ARG A 423 -2.19 -26.12 -1.31
C ARG A 423 -0.78 -25.86 -0.82
N ILE A 424 -0.10 -24.88 -1.39
CA ILE A 424 1.14 -24.34 -0.84
C ILE A 424 0.75 -23.18 0.07
N ILE A 425 1.24 -23.20 1.32
CA ILE A 425 0.90 -22.24 2.37
C ILE A 425 2.12 -21.40 2.81
N SER A 426 3.22 -21.46 2.05
CA SER A 426 4.40 -20.62 2.30
C SER A 426 4.10 -19.16 2.04
N ASP A 427 4.49 -18.27 2.95
CA ASP A 427 4.27 -16.84 2.86
C ASP A 427 5.31 -16.17 1.94
N ASP A 428 6.61 -16.48 2.12
CA ASP A 428 7.70 -15.92 1.32
C ASP A 428 8.94 -16.82 1.36
N PHE A 429 9.90 -16.54 0.47
CA PHE A 429 11.22 -17.18 0.46
C PHE A 429 12.34 -16.14 0.49
N PHE A 430 13.18 -16.24 1.51
CA PHE A 430 14.38 -15.43 1.62
C PHE A 430 15.63 -16.28 1.39
N LEU A 431 16.42 -15.98 0.35
CA LEU A 431 17.53 -16.81 -0.10
C LEU A 431 18.83 -16.02 -0.17
N LEU A 432 19.87 -16.53 0.51
CA LEU A 432 21.22 -15.97 0.45
C LEU A 432 22.01 -16.61 -0.68
N VAL A 433 22.56 -15.78 -1.58
CA VAL A 433 23.29 -16.21 -2.78
C VAL A 433 24.74 -15.71 -2.77
N ASP A 434 25.67 -16.48 -3.32
CA ASP A 434 27.03 -16.04 -3.56
C ASP A 434 27.05 -15.17 -4.84
N SER A 435 27.59 -13.96 -4.75
CA SER A 435 27.53 -12.97 -5.84
C SER A 435 28.49 -13.24 -7.01
N ASP A 436 29.48 -14.11 -6.82
CA ASP A 436 30.58 -14.37 -7.74
C ASP A 436 30.51 -15.73 -8.45
N GLN A 437 29.45 -16.50 -8.21
CA GLN A 437 29.24 -17.82 -8.81
C GLN A 437 27.76 -18.14 -9.01
N GLU A 438 27.50 -19.15 -9.83
CA GLU A 438 26.17 -19.73 -9.95
C GLU A 438 25.80 -20.49 -8.66
N ASN A 439 24.57 -20.26 -8.18
CA ASN A 439 24.01 -20.91 -7.00
C ASN A 439 22.85 -21.81 -7.43
N ILE A 440 22.79 -23.04 -6.93
CA ILE A 440 21.61 -23.90 -7.02
C ILE A 440 21.04 -23.97 -5.61
N ILE A 441 19.81 -23.48 -5.45
CA ILE A 441 19.15 -23.36 -4.17
C ILE A 441 17.88 -24.20 -4.23
N SER A 442 17.70 -25.03 -3.21
CA SER A 442 16.51 -25.82 -3.01
C SER A 442 15.62 -25.14 -1.99
N ILE A 443 14.40 -24.76 -2.38
CA ILE A 443 13.38 -24.26 -1.48
C ILE A 443 12.41 -25.37 -1.13
N GLU A 444 11.97 -25.39 0.12
CA GLU A 444 11.05 -26.38 0.69
C GLU A 444 9.72 -25.68 1.02
N PRO A 445 8.73 -25.69 0.08
CA PRO A 445 7.42 -25.12 0.37
C PRO A 445 6.68 -25.88 1.47
N GLU A 446 5.92 -25.17 2.26
CA GLU A 446 4.98 -25.75 3.20
C GLU A 446 3.68 -26.13 2.48
N PHE A 447 3.13 -27.31 2.81
CA PHE A 447 1.98 -27.87 2.11
C PHE A 447 0.84 -28.22 3.05
N GLU A 448 -0.38 -27.98 2.60
CA GLU A 448 -1.60 -28.55 3.13
C GLU A 448 -2.18 -29.52 2.09
N GLY A 449 -2.48 -30.75 2.45
CA GLY A 449 -2.89 -31.84 1.55
C GLY A 449 -1.83 -32.94 1.42
N GLN A 450 -2.12 -33.99 0.65
CA GLN A 450 -1.31 -35.19 0.58
C GLN A 450 -0.98 -35.63 -0.85
N GLU A 451 -1.70 -35.12 -1.86
CA GLU A 451 -1.56 -35.55 -3.24
C GLU A 451 -0.72 -34.59 -4.06
N SER A 452 -0.14 -35.08 -5.15
CA SER A 452 0.64 -34.27 -6.07
C SER A 452 -0.24 -33.37 -6.92
N ARG A 453 0.32 -32.22 -7.34
CA ARG A 453 -0.32 -31.23 -8.23
C ARG A 453 0.68 -30.75 -9.26
N PHE A 454 0.23 -30.59 -10.51
CA PHE A 454 1.05 -30.09 -11.60
C PHE A 454 0.98 -28.56 -11.62
N TYR A 455 2.15 -27.93 -11.82
CA TYR A 455 2.27 -26.48 -11.96
C TYR A 455 3.15 -26.11 -13.16
N ASN A 456 2.80 -25.01 -13.81
CA ASN A 456 3.72 -24.21 -14.59
C ASN A 456 4.33 -23.18 -13.64
N LEU A 457 5.65 -23.03 -13.69
CA LEU A 457 6.39 -22.18 -12.77
C LEU A 457 7.15 -21.11 -13.53
N GLU A 458 7.21 -19.93 -12.98
CA GLU A 458 8.09 -18.86 -13.45
C GLU A 458 8.50 -17.96 -12.28
N ILE A 459 9.64 -17.28 -12.43
CA ILE A 459 10.05 -16.20 -11.54
C ILE A 459 9.77 -14.90 -12.26
N GLN A 460 9.05 -14.01 -11.59
CA GLN A 460 8.78 -12.65 -12.08
C GLN A 460 9.55 -11.63 -11.23
N GLY A 461 9.63 -10.39 -11.72
CA GLY A 461 10.29 -9.31 -11.01
C GLY A 461 11.78 -9.20 -11.26
N ALA A 462 12.48 -8.42 -10.42
CA ALA A 462 13.94 -8.21 -10.56
C ALA A 462 14.71 -9.52 -10.40
N ALA A 463 14.22 -10.45 -9.58
CA ALA A 463 14.80 -11.77 -9.39
C ALA A 463 14.87 -12.59 -10.69
N SER A 464 13.94 -12.43 -11.62
CA SER A 464 13.93 -13.17 -12.91
C SER A 464 15.12 -12.87 -13.83
N ARG A 465 15.83 -11.78 -13.57
CA ARG A 465 17.03 -11.42 -14.35
C ARG A 465 18.23 -12.28 -13.98
N ILE A 466 18.23 -12.86 -12.80
CA ILE A 466 19.36 -13.61 -12.24
C ILE A 466 18.94 -15.02 -11.79
N ALA A 467 17.65 -15.31 -11.70
CA ALA A 467 17.14 -16.59 -11.25
C ALA A 467 16.30 -17.26 -12.33
N ASN A 468 16.42 -18.59 -12.41
CA ASN A 468 15.69 -19.43 -13.34
C ASN A 468 15.34 -20.76 -12.66
N LEU A 469 14.27 -21.41 -13.12
CA LEU A 469 13.82 -22.71 -12.63
C LEU A 469 13.18 -23.53 -13.75
N GLU A 470 12.86 -24.78 -13.48
CA GLU A 470 12.11 -25.61 -14.41
C GLU A 470 10.71 -25.01 -14.64
N SER A 471 10.34 -24.80 -15.91
CA SER A 471 9.11 -24.09 -16.26
C SER A 471 7.82 -24.85 -15.95
N SER A 472 7.91 -26.15 -15.66
CA SER A 472 6.76 -26.95 -15.25
C SER A 472 7.20 -28.20 -14.50
N MET A 473 6.50 -28.54 -13.43
CA MET A 473 6.75 -29.76 -12.68
C MET A 473 5.50 -30.24 -11.95
N THR A 474 5.49 -31.53 -11.61
CA THR A 474 4.53 -32.07 -10.64
C THR A 474 5.17 -32.02 -9.29
N ILE A 475 4.54 -31.32 -8.34
CA ILE A 475 5.01 -31.14 -6.98
C ILE A 475 4.15 -32.02 -6.07
N SER A 476 4.82 -32.78 -5.19
CA SER A 476 4.18 -33.54 -4.11
C SER A 476 4.54 -32.91 -2.76
N PRO A 477 3.69 -33.02 -1.74
CA PRO A 477 4.05 -32.58 -0.40
C PRO A 477 5.38 -33.16 0.08
N GLY A 478 6.31 -32.27 0.43
CA GLY A 478 7.69 -32.59 0.79
C GLY A 478 8.69 -32.55 -0.37
N ASP A 479 8.26 -32.26 -1.60
CA ASP A 479 9.17 -31.99 -2.70
C ASP A 479 9.74 -30.59 -2.61
N ASN A 480 10.96 -30.45 -3.11
CA ASN A 480 11.67 -29.19 -3.18
C ASN A 480 11.60 -28.60 -4.60
N ILE A 481 11.66 -27.29 -4.68
CA ILE A 481 11.80 -26.56 -5.94
C ILE A 481 13.24 -26.07 -6.04
N GLU A 482 13.94 -26.47 -7.11
CA GLU A 482 15.31 -26.01 -7.35
C GLU A 482 15.30 -24.72 -8.17
N ILE A 483 16.01 -23.71 -7.66
CA ILE A 483 16.18 -22.41 -8.31
C ILE A 483 17.67 -22.24 -8.62
N THR A 484 17.99 -22.03 -9.89
CA THR A 484 19.34 -21.67 -10.32
C THR A 484 19.46 -20.15 -10.34
N VAL A 485 20.39 -19.60 -9.56
CA VAL A 485 20.63 -18.16 -9.46
C VAL A 485 22.04 -17.84 -9.97
N ASN A 486 22.12 -16.99 -10.98
CA ASN A 486 23.39 -16.48 -11.52
C ASN A 486 23.42 -14.94 -11.37
N PRO A 487 23.96 -14.43 -10.26
CA PRO A 487 23.99 -13.00 -9.98
C PRO A 487 25.15 -12.25 -10.66
N GLU A 488 26.02 -12.93 -11.41
CA GLU A 488 27.26 -12.36 -11.95
C GLU A 488 27.05 -11.03 -12.68
N GLY A 489 27.65 -9.97 -12.16
CA GLY A 489 27.60 -8.63 -12.72
C GLY A 489 26.29 -7.86 -12.49
N LEU A 490 25.28 -8.46 -11.84
CA LEU A 490 23.98 -7.86 -11.58
C LEU A 490 23.65 -7.72 -10.10
N LEU A 491 24.31 -8.49 -9.23
CA LEU A 491 24.05 -8.46 -7.80
C LEU A 491 25.39 -8.48 -7.04
N VAL A 492 25.70 -7.39 -6.35
CA VAL A 492 26.94 -7.27 -5.55
C VAL A 492 26.66 -7.59 -4.07
N PRO A 493 27.68 -7.91 -3.26
CA PRO A 493 27.50 -8.25 -1.85
C PRO A 493 26.63 -7.26 -1.08
N GLY A 494 25.56 -7.75 -0.46
CA GLY A 494 24.60 -6.95 0.29
C GLY A 494 23.43 -6.40 -0.53
N MET A 495 23.47 -6.49 -1.85
CA MET A 495 22.32 -6.14 -2.70
C MET A 495 21.21 -7.19 -2.64
N ILE A 496 19.99 -6.74 -2.86
CA ILE A 496 18.78 -7.54 -2.85
C ILE A 496 18.12 -7.48 -4.22
N ALA A 497 17.73 -8.64 -4.75
CA ALA A 497 16.82 -8.75 -5.88
C ALA A 497 15.50 -9.39 -5.42
N ARG A 498 14.39 -8.70 -5.59
CA ARG A 498 13.06 -9.18 -5.22
C ARG A 498 12.27 -9.62 -6.44
N GLY A 499 11.34 -10.53 -6.22
CA GLY A 499 10.44 -11.04 -7.24
C GLY A 499 9.36 -11.92 -6.64
N GLU A 500 8.68 -12.64 -7.51
CA GLU A 500 7.67 -13.62 -7.12
C GLU A 500 7.92 -14.94 -7.84
N LEU A 501 7.78 -16.03 -7.11
CA LEU A 501 7.63 -17.35 -7.66
C LEU A 501 6.14 -17.52 -7.99
N VAL A 502 5.82 -17.62 -9.28
CA VAL A 502 4.47 -17.77 -9.79
C VAL A 502 4.25 -19.22 -10.16
N LEU A 503 3.23 -19.82 -9.57
CA LEU A 503 2.82 -21.19 -9.86
C LEU A 503 1.40 -21.16 -10.43
N VAL A 504 1.21 -21.74 -11.61
CA VAL A 504 -0.10 -21.83 -12.27
C VAL A 504 -0.45 -23.29 -12.47
N ASP A 505 -1.55 -23.73 -11.89
CA ASP A 505 -1.98 -25.12 -12.02
C ASP A 505 -2.74 -25.43 -13.32
N ASN A 506 -3.21 -26.68 -13.44
CA ASN A 506 -4.00 -27.15 -14.60
C ASN A 506 -5.38 -26.46 -14.74
N PHE A 507 -5.88 -25.84 -13.69
CA PHE A 507 -7.14 -25.11 -13.69
C PHE A 507 -6.95 -23.62 -13.97
N GLY A 508 -5.69 -23.17 -14.12
CA GLY A 508 -5.35 -21.77 -14.27
C GLY A 508 -5.37 -20.98 -12.95
N ILE A 509 -5.35 -21.70 -11.81
CA ILE A 509 -5.24 -21.06 -10.51
C ILE A 509 -3.79 -20.62 -10.32
N GLU A 510 -3.61 -19.35 -10.05
CA GLU A 510 -2.32 -18.71 -9.89
C GLU A 510 -2.03 -18.46 -8.41
N LEU A 511 -0.88 -18.96 -7.94
CA LEU A 511 -0.30 -18.68 -6.65
C LEU A 511 0.96 -17.86 -6.85
N ARG A 512 1.11 -16.77 -6.11
CA ARG A 512 2.28 -15.90 -6.10
C ARG A 512 2.92 -15.90 -4.72
N ILE A 513 4.18 -16.30 -4.66
CA ILE A 513 4.95 -16.34 -3.42
C ILE A 513 6.13 -15.38 -3.57
N PRO A 514 6.24 -14.34 -2.72
CA PRO A 514 7.36 -13.43 -2.75
C PRO A 514 8.69 -14.17 -2.59
N ILE A 515 9.69 -13.80 -3.39
CA ILE A 515 11.05 -14.33 -3.30
C ILE A 515 12.04 -13.18 -3.19
N THR A 516 12.93 -13.27 -2.21
CA THR A 516 14.00 -12.32 -1.99
C THR A 516 15.34 -13.02 -2.11
N LEU A 517 16.16 -12.58 -3.05
CA LEU A 517 17.54 -13.04 -3.26
C LEU A 517 18.49 -11.97 -2.73
N GLU A 518 19.24 -12.28 -1.68
CA GLU A 518 20.22 -11.36 -1.12
C GLU A 518 21.65 -11.89 -1.35
N ALA A 519 22.50 -11.05 -1.93
CA ALA A 519 23.91 -11.40 -2.10
C ALA A 519 24.63 -11.43 -0.75
N LYS A 520 25.34 -12.53 -0.49
CA LYS A 520 26.13 -12.72 0.73
C LYS A 520 27.14 -11.59 0.91
N SER A 521 27.13 -11.00 2.10
CA SER A 521 28.10 -10.01 2.54
C SER A 521 28.76 -10.48 3.84
N THR A 522 29.77 -9.77 4.31
CA THR A 522 30.38 -10.07 5.62
C THR A 522 29.40 -9.98 6.78
N PHE A 523 28.30 -9.23 6.60
CA PHE A 523 27.27 -9.07 7.63
C PHE A 523 26.20 -10.17 7.58
N ASN A 524 25.66 -10.49 6.42
CA ASN A 524 24.57 -11.46 6.29
C ASN A 524 25.05 -12.92 6.23
N SER A 525 26.28 -13.19 5.78
CA SER A 525 26.84 -14.56 5.70
C SER A 525 27.47 -15.06 6.99
N ASN A 526 27.71 -14.20 7.97
CA ASN A 526 28.30 -14.59 9.25
C ASN A 526 27.19 -14.69 10.31
N ALA A 527 26.91 -15.90 10.77
CA ALA A 527 25.86 -16.18 11.74
C ALA A 527 25.94 -15.31 13.01
N LEU A 528 27.14 -14.86 13.39
CA LEU A 528 27.32 -13.98 14.53
C LEU A 528 26.89 -12.55 14.23
N PHE A 529 27.23 -12.03 13.04
CA PHE A 529 26.82 -10.69 12.62
C PHE A 529 25.33 -10.64 12.28
N SER A 530 24.79 -11.64 11.59
CA SER A 530 23.37 -11.80 11.33
C SER A 530 22.54 -11.82 12.63
N TRP A 531 23.01 -12.58 13.63
CA TRP A 531 22.38 -12.62 14.95
C TRP A 531 22.38 -11.24 15.64
N PHE A 532 23.46 -10.45 15.49
CA PHE A 532 23.54 -9.10 16.04
C PHE A 532 22.68 -8.07 15.28
N ALA A 533 22.45 -8.27 14.01
CA ALA A 533 21.64 -7.40 13.16
C ALA A 533 20.14 -7.47 13.50
N GLU A 534 19.69 -8.55 14.11
CA GLU A 534 18.34 -8.63 14.65
C GLU A 534 18.13 -7.61 15.78
N PRO A 535 17.14 -6.68 15.67
CA PRO A 535 16.98 -5.57 16.62
C PRO A 535 16.85 -6.02 18.09
N GLY A 536 16.17 -7.15 18.34
CA GLY A 536 16.04 -7.73 19.67
C GLY A 536 17.36 -8.18 20.29
N ASN A 537 18.20 -8.83 19.50
CA ASN A 537 19.51 -9.35 19.93
C ASN A 537 20.52 -8.22 20.10
N GLY A 538 20.49 -7.22 19.21
CA GLY A 538 21.31 -6.02 19.30
C GLY A 538 21.02 -5.24 20.59
N LEU A 539 19.75 -4.98 20.89
CA LEU A 539 19.33 -4.34 22.15
C LEU A 539 19.72 -5.14 23.38
N PHE A 540 19.63 -6.47 23.35
CA PHE A 540 20.03 -7.36 24.43
C PHE A 540 21.54 -7.21 24.74
N MET A 541 22.40 -7.22 23.70
CA MET A 541 23.84 -7.05 23.85
C MET A 541 24.23 -5.65 24.33
N ILE A 542 23.57 -4.60 23.83
CA ILE A 542 23.78 -3.23 24.33
C ILE A 542 23.42 -3.17 25.82
N SER A 543 22.34 -3.80 26.23
CA SER A 543 21.93 -3.87 27.65
C SER A 543 22.97 -4.57 28.52
N ILE A 544 23.55 -5.68 28.04
CA ILE A 544 24.66 -6.37 28.73
C ILE A 544 25.90 -5.48 28.84
N LEU A 545 26.29 -4.80 27.76
CA LEU A 545 27.45 -3.89 27.76
C LEU A 545 27.27 -2.71 28.70
N ILE A 546 26.08 -2.11 28.73
CA ILE A 546 25.73 -1.08 29.71
C ILE A 546 25.79 -1.62 31.13
N GLY A 547 25.23 -2.80 31.39
CA GLY A 547 25.30 -3.47 32.70
C GLY A 547 26.75 -3.72 33.15
N LEU A 548 27.58 -4.24 32.26
CA LEU A 548 29.00 -4.45 32.55
C LEU A 548 29.76 -3.14 32.78
N SER A 549 29.43 -2.06 32.05
CA SER A 549 30.07 -0.76 32.23
C SER A 549 29.73 -0.14 33.60
N ILE A 550 28.48 -0.34 34.06
CA ILE A 550 28.05 0.11 35.40
C ILE A 550 28.78 -0.66 36.50
N PHE A 551 28.93 -1.98 36.34
CA PHE A 551 29.65 -2.83 37.30
C PHE A 551 31.17 -2.50 37.36
N THR A 552 31.78 -2.26 36.20
CA THR A 552 33.23 -1.91 36.13
C THR A 552 33.50 -0.47 36.51
N GLY A 553 32.55 0.48 36.28
CA GLY A 553 32.64 1.86 36.69
C GLY A 553 32.50 2.06 38.20
N GLY A 554 31.69 1.23 38.86
CA GLY A 554 31.49 1.28 40.34
C GLY A 554 32.71 0.84 41.17
N SER A 555 33.67 0.11 40.57
CA SER A 555 34.85 -0.37 41.31
C SER A 555 36.02 0.61 41.33
N ARG A 556 35.92 1.79 40.70
CA ARG A 556 37.00 2.83 40.65
C ARG A 556 36.85 4.01 41.62
N THR A 557 35.79 4.05 42.44
CA THR A 557 35.55 5.20 43.34
C THR A 557 35.91 4.96 44.80
N ASN A 558 36.69 3.93 45.14
CA ASN A 558 37.12 3.71 46.52
C ASN A 558 38.63 3.48 46.65
N ARG A 559 39.44 4.52 46.29
CA ARG A 559 40.83 4.66 46.76
C ARG A 559 41.22 6.12 46.64
N ASN A 560 41.07 6.84 47.76
CA ASN A 560 41.98 7.84 48.29
C ASN A 560 41.25 8.73 49.30
N SER A 561 41.36 8.37 50.56
CA SER A 561 41.31 9.27 51.66
C SER A 561 42.17 8.69 52.79
N HIS A 562 43.39 9.12 52.85
CA HIS A 562 44.11 9.14 54.11
C HIS A 562 44.66 10.55 54.28
N PRO A 563 44.37 11.20 55.40
CA PRO A 563 45.04 12.43 55.79
C PRO A 563 46.32 12.07 56.50
N ASP A 564 47.43 12.66 56.10
CA ASP A 564 48.61 12.77 56.96
C ASP A 564 48.58 14.08 57.69
N GLU A 565 48.44 13.98 59.04
CA GLU A 565 48.90 14.98 60.00
C GLU A 565 50.36 14.70 60.24
N SER A 566 51.15 15.74 60.25
CA SER A 566 52.09 16.13 61.29
C SER A 566 53.31 16.81 60.70
N GLU A 567 53.50 17.95 61.31
CA GLU A 567 54.63 18.91 61.44
C GLU A 567 54.76 19.99 60.39
#